data_bb01326674801c3918054d3eec81e409
#
_entry.id   bb01326674801c3918054d3eec81e409
#
_cell.length_a   1.000
_cell.length_b   1.000
_cell.length_c   1.000
_cell.angle_alpha   90.00
_cell.angle_beta   90.00
_cell.angle_gamma   90.00
#
_symmetry.space_group_name_H-M   'P 1'
#
loop_
_entity.id
_entity.type
_entity.pdbx_description
1 polymer ?
#
loop_
_entity_poly.entity_id
_entity_poly.type
_entity_poly.pdbx_seq_one_letter_code
_entity_poly.pdbx_strand_id
1 'polypeptide(L)'
;LYFLAWTTTPWTLPSNTALAVGPAIEYVKVKCRNPYTDRPQTVILAKELVPAYFTKKMEGTYEITGESWQGPELEGIRYEQLIPWVKPMGDAFRVIVGDYVTTSDGTGIVHIAPTFGADDDRVAKAAGIAPLFMVDKAGKNQPMVDKQGKFFVLEDLDPEFVKNNIDVEKYKEYAGRYVKNAYDPEIACDVETTLDIDLAVMLKAQNKAFKIEKHTHSYPHCWRTDKPVLYYPLDSWFIRTTALRERMIELNKTIRWKPESTGTGRFGKWLEGLVDWNLSRSRFWGTPLPVWAT
;
A
#
# COMPACT_ATOMS: atom_id res chain seq x y z
N LEU A 1 -14.24 16.48 8.37
CA LEU A 1 -13.66 15.42 9.16
C LEU A 1 -12.72 14.61 8.26
N TYR A 2 -11.48 14.32 8.73
CA TYR A 2 -10.47 13.62 7.97
C TYR A 2 -9.87 12.48 8.79
N PHE A 3 -9.58 11.36 8.18
CA PHE A 3 -8.65 10.38 8.72
C PHE A 3 -7.21 10.83 8.43
N LEU A 4 -6.37 10.89 9.45
CA LEU A 4 -4.97 11.26 9.28
C LEU A 4 -4.16 10.00 9.00
N ALA A 5 -4.04 9.65 7.72
CA ALA A 5 -3.24 8.52 7.27
C ALA A 5 -1.79 8.92 7.01
N TRP A 6 -0.86 7.97 7.17
CA TRP A 6 0.57 8.18 6.99
C TRP A 6 1.13 7.26 5.90
N THR A 7 2.10 7.77 5.14
CA THR A 7 2.83 6.99 4.12
C THR A 7 4.27 7.46 3.99
N THR A 8 5.17 6.53 3.68
CA THR A 8 6.55 6.80 3.25
C THR A 8 6.72 6.79 1.73
N THR A 9 5.66 6.45 1.00
CA THR A 9 5.66 6.31 -0.47
C THR A 9 4.49 7.08 -1.09
N PRO A 10 4.55 8.44 -1.14
CA PRO A 10 3.46 9.26 -1.66
C PRO A 10 2.99 8.89 -3.07
N TRP A 11 3.87 8.36 -3.93
CA TRP A 11 3.53 7.94 -5.27
C TRP A 11 2.47 6.81 -5.34
N THR A 12 2.23 6.07 -4.24
CA THR A 12 1.19 5.05 -4.17
C THR A 12 -0.19 5.61 -3.76
N LEU A 13 -0.26 6.85 -3.26
CA LEU A 13 -1.51 7.48 -2.82
C LEU A 13 -2.60 7.56 -3.92
N PRO A 14 -2.27 7.77 -5.21
CA PRO A 14 -3.29 7.71 -6.27
C PRO A 14 -3.98 6.35 -6.39
N SER A 15 -3.31 5.28 -5.94
CA SER A 15 -3.83 3.90 -5.95
C SER A 15 -4.45 3.48 -4.62
N ASN A 16 -4.65 4.42 -3.69
CA ASN A 16 -5.35 4.15 -2.42
C ASN A 16 -6.77 3.67 -2.67
N THR A 17 -7.18 2.59 -2.00
CA THR A 17 -8.54 2.07 -2.05
C THR A 17 -9.14 1.76 -0.67
N ALA A 18 -8.32 1.74 0.39
CA ALA A 18 -8.80 1.60 1.76
C ALA A 18 -7.87 2.31 2.77
N LEU A 19 -8.34 2.45 3.99
CA LEU A 19 -7.55 2.82 5.17
C LEU A 19 -7.62 1.68 6.18
N ALA A 20 -6.48 1.24 6.72
CA ALA A 20 -6.44 0.21 7.75
C ALA A 20 -6.23 0.83 9.13
N VAL A 21 -7.02 0.36 10.10
CA VAL A 21 -6.92 0.69 11.52
C VAL A 21 -6.56 -0.55 12.33
N GLY A 22 -5.85 -0.38 13.45
CA GLY A 22 -5.45 -1.49 14.31
C GLY A 22 -6.58 -1.94 15.23
N PRO A 23 -6.80 -3.26 15.42
CA PRO A 23 -7.94 -3.77 16.19
C PRO A 23 -7.89 -3.39 17.68
N ALA A 24 -6.70 -3.20 18.25
CA ALA A 24 -6.49 -2.87 19.66
C ALA A 24 -6.06 -1.39 19.88
N ILE A 25 -6.16 -0.55 18.84
CA ILE A 25 -5.77 0.86 18.91
C ILE A 25 -6.99 1.73 19.18
N GLU A 26 -6.86 2.64 20.15
CA GLU A 26 -7.85 3.67 20.43
C GLU A 26 -7.61 4.89 19.53
N TYR A 27 -8.62 5.36 18.85
CA TYR A 27 -8.61 6.53 17.98
C TYR A 27 -9.40 7.67 18.59
N VAL A 28 -8.94 8.88 18.40
CA VAL A 28 -9.59 10.08 18.93
C VAL A 28 -9.80 11.12 17.85
N LYS A 29 -10.79 11.96 18.07
CA LYS A 29 -11.14 13.08 17.21
C LYS A 29 -10.54 14.37 17.79
N VAL A 30 -9.80 15.07 16.95
CA VAL A 30 -9.08 16.30 17.32
C VAL A 30 -9.53 17.43 16.40
N LYS A 31 -10.09 18.49 16.96
CA LYS A 31 -10.31 19.75 16.26
C LYS A 31 -9.02 20.53 16.25
N CYS A 32 -8.62 21.05 15.10
CA CYS A 32 -7.38 21.78 14.94
C CYS A 32 -7.44 22.71 13.72
N ARG A 33 -6.32 23.35 13.42
CA ARG A 33 -6.11 24.06 12.16
C ARG A 33 -5.05 23.32 11.34
N ASN A 34 -5.23 23.32 10.02
CA ASN A 34 -4.22 22.73 9.14
C ASN A 34 -2.91 23.53 9.24
N PRO A 35 -1.74 22.91 9.51
CA PRO A 35 -0.48 23.62 9.72
C PRO A 35 0.02 24.41 8.50
N TYR A 36 -0.46 24.10 7.30
CA TYR A 36 -0.03 24.76 6.06
C TYR A 36 -0.98 25.84 5.57
N THR A 37 -2.28 25.62 5.74
CA THR A 37 -3.31 26.48 5.14
C THR A 37 -4.05 27.31 6.20
N ASP A 38 -3.81 27.04 7.48
CA ASP A 38 -4.49 27.63 8.63
C ASP A 38 -6.03 27.47 8.61
N ARG A 39 -6.56 26.56 7.79
CA ARG A 39 -8.01 26.29 7.73
C ARG A 39 -8.43 25.40 8.90
N PRO A 40 -9.59 25.67 9.53
CA PRO A 40 -10.16 24.79 10.54
C PRO A 40 -10.39 23.40 9.96
N GLN A 41 -10.02 22.37 10.71
CA GLN A 41 -10.27 20.98 10.35
C GLN A 41 -10.42 20.11 11.59
N THR A 42 -10.98 18.94 11.40
CA THR A 42 -11.08 17.91 12.43
C THR A 42 -10.47 16.62 11.89
N VAL A 43 -9.56 16.02 12.65
CA VAL A 43 -8.84 14.82 12.25
C VAL A 43 -9.08 13.68 13.23
N ILE A 44 -9.01 12.45 12.73
CA ILE A 44 -9.00 11.20 13.50
C ILE A 44 -7.61 10.59 13.38
N LEU A 45 -7.00 10.22 14.51
CA LEU A 45 -5.72 9.51 14.57
C LEU A 45 -5.65 8.68 15.86
N ALA A 46 -4.66 7.79 15.97
CA ALA A 46 -4.43 7.03 17.19
C ALA A 46 -4.17 7.96 18.38
N LYS A 47 -4.85 7.74 19.49
CA LYS A 47 -4.76 8.54 20.74
C LYS A 47 -3.34 8.66 21.25
N GLU A 48 -2.61 7.56 21.24
CA GLU A 48 -1.22 7.48 21.68
C GLU A 48 -0.29 8.38 20.87
N LEU A 49 -0.61 8.62 19.59
CA LEU A 49 0.21 9.41 18.67
C LEU A 49 -0.18 10.90 18.62
N VAL A 50 -1.22 11.32 19.33
CA VAL A 50 -1.61 12.75 19.40
C VAL A 50 -0.43 13.65 19.80
N PRO A 51 0.40 13.33 20.81
CA PRO A 51 1.53 14.19 21.20
C PRO A 51 2.62 14.36 20.14
N ALA A 52 2.73 13.43 19.17
CA ALA A 52 3.69 13.51 18.07
C ALA A 52 3.28 14.53 16.99
N TYR A 53 1.98 14.81 16.89
CA TYR A 53 1.42 15.76 15.92
C TYR A 53 1.00 17.07 16.58
N PHE A 54 0.56 17.03 17.82
CA PHE A 54 0.07 18.17 18.59
C PHE A 54 0.97 18.39 19.79
N THR A 55 2.08 19.09 19.57
CA THR A 55 3.12 19.32 20.57
C THR A 55 2.68 20.37 21.59
N LYS A 56 3.38 20.45 22.75
CA LYS A 56 3.14 21.48 23.78
C LYS A 56 3.17 22.91 23.22
N LYS A 57 3.91 23.21 22.16
CA LYS A 57 3.93 24.52 21.51
C LYS A 57 2.62 24.86 20.80
N MET A 58 1.78 23.87 20.55
CA MET A 58 0.45 23.99 19.91
C MET A 58 -0.68 23.99 20.95
N GLU A 59 -0.34 24.01 22.25
CA GLU A 59 -1.33 24.04 23.34
C GLU A 59 -2.26 25.24 23.16
N GLY A 60 -3.58 25.01 23.25
CA GLY A 60 -4.61 26.01 22.95
C GLY A 60 -4.98 26.17 21.46
N THR A 61 -4.27 25.51 20.53
CA THR A 61 -4.60 25.54 19.08
C THR A 61 -5.34 24.31 18.61
N TYR A 62 -5.51 23.30 19.47
CA TYR A 62 -6.26 22.08 19.20
C TYR A 62 -7.10 21.65 20.40
N GLU A 63 -8.12 20.86 20.15
CA GLU A 63 -9.05 20.31 21.15
C GLU A 63 -9.30 18.82 20.85
N ILE A 64 -9.04 17.95 21.82
CA ILE A 64 -9.51 16.56 21.78
C ILE A 64 -10.98 16.57 22.21
N THR A 65 -11.89 16.17 21.34
CA THR A 65 -13.35 16.38 21.55
C THR A 65 -14.00 15.44 22.55
N GLY A 66 -13.25 14.51 23.15
CA GLY A 66 -13.78 13.48 24.04
C GLY A 66 -14.42 12.28 23.34
N GLU A 67 -14.60 12.34 22.02
CA GLU A 67 -15.05 11.19 21.23
C GLU A 67 -13.86 10.26 20.95
N SER A 68 -13.99 8.96 21.25
CA SER A 68 -12.99 7.94 20.95
C SER A 68 -13.64 6.66 20.46
N TRP A 69 -12.86 5.88 19.71
CA TRP A 69 -13.29 4.61 19.12
C TRP A 69 -12.14 3.60 19.18
N GLN A 70 -12.47 2.33 19.38
CA GLN A 70 -11.55 1.23 19.04
C GLN A 70 -11.56 1.02 17.52
N GLY A 71 -10.46 0.49 16.97
CA GLY A 71 -10.35 0.28 15.53
C GLY A 71 -11.56 -0.40 14.88
N PRO A 72 -12.09 -1.51 15.43
CA PRO A 72 -13.28 -2.17 14.86
C PRO A 72 -14.54 -1.30 14.79
N GLU A 73 -14.67 -0.29 15.65
CA GLU A 73 -15.81 0.62 15.61
C GLU A 73 -15.75 1.62 14.44
N LEU A 74 -14.57 1.78 13.85
CA LEU A 74 -14.36 2.61 12.65
C LEU A 74 -14.51 1.80 11.35
N GLU A 75 -14.62 0.47 11.43
CA GLU A 75 -14.73 -0.38 10.25
C GLU A 75 -15.98 -0.05 9.43
N GLY A 76 -15.81 -0.04 8.12
CA GLY A 76 -16.90 0.25 7.17
C GLY A 76 -17.17 1.73 6.94
N ILE A 77 -16.62 2.65 7.73
CA ILE A 77 -16.76 4.09 7.47
C ILE A 77 -16.18 4.41 6.10
N ARG A 78 -16.96 5.10 5.27
CA ARG A 78 -16.56 5.53 3.92
C ARG A 78 -15.91 6.90 3.95
N TYR A 79 -14.93 7.10 3.04
CA TYR A 79 -14.26 8.38 2.88
C TYR A 79 -14.15 8.75 1.40
N GLU A 80 -13.91 10.02 1.11
CA GLU A 80 -13.69 10.52 -0.24
C GLU A 80 -12.29 10.14 -0.74
N GLN A 81 -12.20 9.75 -2.01
CA GLN A 81 -10.92 9.45 -2.66
C GLN A 81 -9.95 10.63 -2.51
N LEU A 82 -8.75 10.37 -2.02
CA LEU A 82 -7.75 11.41 -1.75
C LEU A 82 -7.28 12.10 -3.04
N ILE A 83 -6.94 11.30 -4.05
CA ILE A 83 -6.46 11.73 -5.37
C ILE A 83 -7.38 11.10 -6.43
N PRO A 84 -8.46 11.79 -6.85
CA PRO A 84 -9.48 11.22 -7.71
C PRO A 84 -9.09 11.30 -9.20
N TRP A 85 -7.95 10.69 -9.56
CA TRP A 85 -7.52 10.62 -10.95
C TRP A 85 -8.18 9.49 -11.72
N VAL A 86 -8.37 8.34 -11.06
CA VAL A 86 -8.93 7.12 -11.66
C VAL A 86 -10.01 6.58 -10.73
N LYS A 87 -11.18 6.24 -11.27
CA LYS A 87 -12.26 5.61 -10.54
C LYS A 87 -12.01 4.10 -10.41
N PRO A 88 -12.14 3.50 -9.22
CA PRO A 88 -12.05 2.06 -9.06
C PRO A 88 -13.22 1.34 -9.75
N MET A 89 -12.99 0.11 -10.19
CA MET A 89 -14.01 -0.73 -10.83
C MET A 89 -14.81 -1.58 -9.83
N GLY A 90 -14.67 -1.36 -8.53
CA GLY A 90 -15.35 -2.11 -7.47
C GLY A 90 -15.42 -1.34 -6.17
N ASP A 91 -15.75 -2.03 -5.08
CA ASP A 91 -15.88 -1.42 -3.75
C ASP A 91 -14.54 -0.90 -3.22
N ALA A 92 -14.52 0.37 -2.84
CA ALA A 92 -13.32 1.05 -2.37
C ALA A 92 -13.67 2.18 -1.38
N PHE A 93 -12.64 2.82 -0.84
CA PHE A 93 -12.70 4.01 0.01
C PHE A 93 -13.50 3.80 1.29
N ARG A 94 -13.20 2.72 1.99
CA ARG A 94 -13.68 2.50 3.35
C ARG A 94 -12.57 2.06 4.30
N VAL A 95 -12.82 2.28 5.58
CA VAL A 95 -11.93 1.83 6.66
C VAL A 95 -12.08 0.32 6.84
N ILE A 96 -10.96 -0.36 6.99
CA ILE A 96 -10.87 -1.81 7.29
C ILE A 96 -10.00 -2.04 8.51
N VAL A 97 -10.10 -3.21 9.13
CA VAL A 97 -9.24 -3.60 10.25
C VAL A 97 -8.01 -4.34 9.73
N GLY A 98 -6.81 -3.93 10.16
CA GLY A 98 -5.53 -4.56 9.83
C GLY A 98 -4.75 -4.95 11.07
N ASP A 99 -4.40 -6.21 11.19
CA ASP A 99 -3.69 -6.79 12.35
C ASP A 99 -2.22 -6.33 12.49
N TYR A 100 -1.66 -5.76 11.43
CA TYR A 100 -0.28 -5.26 11.35
C TYR A 100 -0.14 -3.75 11.65
N VAL A 101 -1.26 -3.04 11.84
CA VAL A 101 -1.22 -1.61 12.17
C VAL A 101 -0.70 -1.41 13.58
N THR A 102 0.31 -0.56 13.73
CA THR A 102 0.96 -0.25 15.00
C THR A 102 0.95 1.25 15.31
N THR A 103 1.36 1.60 16.52
CA THR A 103 1.57 3.00 16.97
C THR A 103 3.04 3.34 17.14
N SER A 104 3.96 2.48 16.65
CA SER A 104 5.40 2.77 16.72
C SER A 104 5.81 3.97 15.87
N ASP A 105 5.14 4.13 14.71
CA ASP A 105 5.35 5.22 13.77
C ASP A 105 4.03 5.67 13.14
N GLY A 106 4.05 6.81 12.47
CA GLY A 106 2.91 7.31 11.70
C GLY A 106 1.78 7.83 12.56
N THR A 107 0.55 7.50 12.18
CA THR A 107 -0.69 8.02 12.79
C THR A 107 -1.58 6.94 13.39
N GLY A 108 -1.17 5.65 13.29
CA GLY A 108 -2.01 4.50 13.60
C GLY A 108 -3.09 4.22 12.54
N ILE A 109 -3.05 4.92 11.41
CA ILE A 109 -3.93 4.70 10.25
C ILE A 109 -3.05 4.56 9.02
N VAL A 110 -3.11 3.40 8.39
CA VAL A 110 -2.28 3.07 7.21
C VAL A 110 -3.13 3.17 5.94
N HIS A 111 -2.58 3.85 4.92
CA HIS A 111 -3.20 3.84 3.61
C HIS A 111 -2.96 2.49 2.91
N ILE A 112 -3.94 1.98 2.18
CA ILE A 112 -3.90 0.69 1.51
C ILE A 112 -3.94 0.89 -0.01
N ALA A 113 -2.89 0.41 -0.68
CA ALA A 113 -2.77 0.37 -2.13
C ALA A 113 -2.48 -1.07 -2.60
N PRO A 114 -3.50 -1.91 -2.81
CA PRO A 114 -3.36 -3.35 -3.04
C PRO A 114 -2.48 -3.73 -4.23
N THR A 115 -2.38 -2.85 -5.22
CA THR A 115 -1.54 -3.05 -6.41
C THR A 115 -0.04 -2.88 -6.15
N PHE A 116 0.36 -2.34 -4.97
CA PHE A 116 1.76 -2.01 -4.67
C PHE A 116 2.26 -2.51 -3.30
N GLY A 117 1.48 -3.36 -2.62
CA GLY A 117 1.86 -3.97 -1.36
C GLY A 117 1.25 -5.35 -1.18
N ALA A 118 2.05 -6.35 -0.81
CA ALA A 118 1.56 -7.72 -0.59
C ALA A 118 0.64 -7.80 0.64
N ASP A 119 0.97 -7.10 1.72
CA ASP A 119 0.11 -7.02 2.91
C ASP A 119 -1.15 -6.23 2.61
N ASP A 120 -1.05 -5.13 1.84
CA ASP A 120 -2.19 -4.33 1.39
C ASP A 120 -3.16 -5.18 0.57
N ASP A 121 -2.65 -5.97 -0.40
CA ASP A 121 -3.46 -6.89 -1.21
C ASP A 121 -4.16 -7.96 -0.34
N ARG A 122 -3.43 -8.54 0.61
CA ARG A 122 -3.96 -9.56 1.54
C ARG A 122 -5.14 -9.03 2.35
N VAL A 123 -4.97 -7.88 3.00
CA VAL A 123 -6.03 -7.32 3.86
C VAL A 123 -7.18 -6.75 3.05
N ALA A 124 -6.91 -6.13 1.91
CA ALA A 124 -7.93 -5.63 1.00
C ALA A 124 -8.81 -6.77 0.47
N LYS A 125 -8.22 -7.88 0.02
CA LYS A 125 -8.95 -9.09 -0.41
C LYS A 125 -9.81 -9.68 0.70
N ALA A 126 -9.27 -9.80 1.91
CA ALA A 126 -10.01 -10.30 3.06
C ALA A 126 -11.23 -9.43 3.38
N ALA A 127 -11.12 -8.12 3.19
CA ALA A 127 -12.18 -7.15 3.42
C ALA A 127 -13.08 -6.91 2.19
N GLY A 128 -12.84 -7.56 1.03
CA GLY A 128 -13.61 -7.36 -0.19
C GLY A 128 -13.39 -5.98 -0.84
N ILE A 129 -12.22 -5.36 -0.62
CA ILE A 129 -11.83 -4.10 -1.27
C ILE A 129 -11.24 -4.38 -2.65
N ALA A 130 -11.74 -3.67 -3.65
CA ALA A 130 -11.19 -3.74 -4.99
C ALA A 130 -9.85 -3.01 -5.11
N PRO A 131 -8.82 -3.61 -5.75
CA PRO A 131 -7.64 -2.87 -6.14
C PRO A 131 -7.98 -1.85 -7.23
N LEU A 132 -7.19 -0.77 -7.31
CA LEU A 132 -7.34 0.20 -8.39
C LEU A 132 -6.50 -0.25 -9.58
N PHE A 133 -7.18 -0.64 -10.65
CA PHE A 133 -6.58 -0.99 -11.94
C PHE A 133 -6.97 0.00 -13.03
N MET A 134 -6.10 0.11 -14.01
CA MET A 134 -6.37 0.69 -15.33
C MET A 134 -6.55 -0.44 -16.34
N VAL A 135 -7.17 -0.15 -17.49
CA VAL A 135 -7.34 -1.13 -18.56
C VAL A 135 -6.48 -0.70 -19.75
N ASP A 136 -5.59 -1.58 -20.20
CA ASP A 136 -4.77 -1.34 -21.40
C ASP A 136 -5.53 -1.61 -22.71
N LYS A 137 -4.95 -1.26 -23.85
CA LYS A 137 -5.55 -1.48 -25.18
C LYS A 137 -5.86 -2.93 -25.52
N ALA A 138 -5.27 -3.88 -24.80
CA ALA A 138 -5.57 -5.29 -24.94
C ALA A 138 -6.72 -5.76 -24.02
N GLY A 139 -7.35 -4.84 -23.28
CA GLY A 139 -8.40 -5.14 -22.32
C GLY A 139 -7.91 -5.77 -21.02
N LYS A 140 -6.60 -5.71 -20.75
CA LYS A 140 -6.00 -6.31 -19.56
C LYS A 140 -5.91 -5.28 -18.41
N ASN A 141 -6.22 -5.72 -17.20
CA ASN A 141 -6.03 -4.94 -16.00
C ASN A 141 -4.53 -4.72 -15.72
N GLN A 142 -4.16 -3.47 -15.50
CA GLN A 142 -2.81 -3.02 -15.18
C GLN A 142 -2.85 -2.14 -13.92
N PRO A 143 -1.81 -2.17 -13.05
CA PRO A 143 -1.64 -1.12 -12.04
C PRO A 143 -1.52 0.25 -12.69
N MET A 144 -1.64 1.32 -11.92
CA MET A 144 -1.43 2.69 -12.43
C MET A 144 -0.01 2.96 -12.95
N VAL A 145 0.95 2.14 -12.53
CA VAL A 145 2.37 2.22 -12.90
C VAL A 145 2.72 1.05 -13.79
N ASP A 146 3.46 1.28 -14.85
CA ASP A 146 3.94 0.27 -15.77
C ASP A 146 5.17 -0.49 -15.20
N LYS A 147 5.66 -1.50 -15.94
CA LYS A 147 6.83 -2.30 -15.55
C LYS A 147 8.16 -1.53 -15.59
N GLN A 148 8.18 -0.33 -16.16
CA GLN A 148 9.33 0.57 -16.18
C GLN A 148 9.32 1.53 -14.99
N GLY A 149 8.25 1.54 -14.21
CA GLY A 149 8.06 2.44 -13.07
C GLY A 149 7.53 3.81 -13.46
N LYS A 150 6.77 3.91 -14.56
CA LYS A 150 6.08 5.13 -15.01
C LYS A 150 4.58 5.02 -14.79
N PHE A 151 3.93 6.10 -14.43
CA PHE A 151 2.49 6.16 -14.61
C PHE A 151 2.12 5.95 -16.08
N PHE A 152 1.11 5.13 -16.35
CA PHE A 152 0.67 4.86 -17.71
C PHE A 152 0.36 6.14 -18.46
N VAL A 153 0.80 6.22 -19.72
CA VAL A 153 0.35 7.28 -20.63
C VAL A 153 -1.05 6.96 -21.15
N LEU A 154 -1.86 8.00 -21.38
CA LEU A 154 -3.27 7.82 -21.78
C LEU A 154 -3.41 7.04 -23.10
N GLU A 155 -2.43 7.22 -23.99
CA GLU A 155 -2.36 6.59 -25.30
C GLU A 155 -2.21 5.06 -25.21
N ASP A 156 -1.71 4.49 -24.13
CA ASP A 156 -1.54 3.04 -23.95
C ASP A 156 -2.75 2.35 -23.32
N LEU A 157 -3.74 3.13 -22.91
CA LEU A 157 -4.95 2.68 -22.25
C LEU A 157 -6.11 2.48 -23.23
N ASP A 158 -7.09 1.68 -22.82
CA ASP A 158 -8.34 1.53 -23.54
C ASP A 158 -9.12 2.86 -23.59
N PRO A 159 -9.53 3.34 -24.78
CA PRO A 159 -10.18 4.63 -24.92
C PRO A 159 -11.53 4.75 -24.17
N GLU A 160 -12.30 3.66 -24.07
CA GLU A 160 -13.55 3.67 -23.29
C GLU A 160 -13.28 3.74 -21.80
N PHE A 161 -12.28 3.02 -21.33
CA PHE A 161 -11.84 3.12 -19.94
C PHE A 161 -11.39 4.54 -19.61
N VAL A 162 -10.55 5.15 -20.44
CA VAL A 162 -10.09 6.54 -20.26
C VAL A 162 -11.28 7.48 -20.14
N LYS A 163 -12.23 7.41 -21.07
CA LYS A 163 -13.42 8.28 -21.10
C LYS A 163 -14.30 8.14 -19.85
N ASN A 164 -14.46 6.92 -19.33
CA ASN A 164 -15.43 6.63 -18.27
C ASN A 164 -14.83 6.68 -16.86
N ASN A 165 -13.53 6.40 -16.73
CA ASN A 165 -12.89 6.16 -15.45
C ASN A 165 -11.76 7.12 -15.09
N ILE A 166 -11.19 7.89 -16.04
CA ILE A 166 -10.05 8.76 -15.78
C ILE A 166 -10.47 10.23 -15.84
N ASP A 167 -10.13 10.99 -14.81
CA ASP A 167 -10.12 12.46 -14.87
C ASP A 167 -8.87 12.92 -15.64
N VAL A 168 -9.00 13.01 -16.95
CA VAL A 168 -7.90 13.30 -17.87
C VAL A 168 -7.21 14.62 -17.52
N GLU A 169 -7.97 15.66 -17.14
CA GLU A 169 -7.40 16.97 -16.82
C GLU A 169 -6.48 16.93 -15.60
N LYS A 170 -6.79 16.10 -14.62
CA LYS A 170 -5.96 15.94 -13.42
C LYS A 170 -4.82 14.93 -13.61
N TYR A 171 -5.05 13.89 -14.41
CA TYR A 171 -4.08 12.82 -14.59
C TYR A 171 -2.97 13.14 -15.61
N LYS A 172 -3.28 13.88 -16.67
CA LYS A 172 -2.38 14.15 -17.81
C LYS A 172 -1.00 14.71 -17.41
N GLU A 173 -0.95 15.52 -16.35
CA GLU A 173 0.29 16.10 -15.84
C GLU A 173 1.26 15.05 -15.27
N TYR A 174 0.72 13.92 -14.81
CA TYR A 174 1.47 12.84 -14.19
C TYR A 174 1.70 11.64 -15.11
N ALA A 175 0.95 11.54 -16.20
CA ALA A 175 1.08 10.48 -17.19
C ALA A 175 2.52 10.42 -17.75
N GLY A 176 3.10 9.22 -17.80
CA GLY A 176 4.45 8.97 -18.27
C GLY A 176 5.58 9.35 -17.29
N ARG A 177 5.27 9.94 -16.14
CA ARG A 177 6.30 10.28 -15.14
C ARG A 177 6.76 9.06 -14.36
N TYR A 178 8.06 8.96 -14.12
CA TYR A 178 8.65 7.94 -13.26
C TYR A 178 8.27 8.16 -11.79
N VAL A 179 7.91 7.08 -11.09
CA VAL A 179 7.56 7.14 -9.66
C VAL A 179 8.79 7.27 -8.76
N LYS A 180 9.97 6.96 -9.28
CA LYS A 180 11.27 7.19 -8.62
C LYS A 180 12.30 7.66 -9.64
N ASN A 181 13.10 8.67 -9.27
CA ASN A 181 14.19 9.16 -10.12
C ASN A 181 15.17 8.05 -10.52
N ALA A 182 15.41 7.08 -9.64
CA ALA A 182 16.29 5.95 -9.91
C ALA A 182 15.86 5.05 -11.09
N TYR A 183 14.63 5.16 -11.55
CA TYR A 183 14.12 4.42 -12.72
C TYR A 183 14.31 5.19 -14.02
N ASP A 184 14.44 6.51 -13.94
CA ASP A 184 14.61 7.37 -15.11
C ASP A 184 16.08 7.33 -15.60
N PRO A 185 16.35 6.84 -16.82
CA PRO A 185 17.70 6.79 -17.36
C PRO A 185 18.23 8.17 -17.81
N GLU A 186 17.35 9.17 -17.98
CA GLU A 186 17.69 10.47 -18.50
C GLU A 186 17.83 11.54 -17.41
N ILE A 187 17.46 11.20 -16.16
CA ILE A 187 17.52 12.17 -15.07
C ILE A 187 18.96 12.40 -14.60
N ALA A 188 19.34 13.64 -14.41
CA ALA A 188 20.63 13.99 -13.81
C ALA A 188 20.67 13.56 -12.34
N CYS A 189 21.84 13.09 -11.86
CA CYS A 189 22.03 12.53 -10.52
C CYS A 189 21.74 13.53 -9.38
N ASP A 190 21.71 14.81 -9.67
CA ASP A 190 21.57 15.93 -8.73
C ASP A 190 20.19 16.57 -8.72
N VAL A 191 19.20 15.98 -9.43
CA VAL A 191 17.83 16.48 -9.40
C VAL A 191 17.18 16.18 -8.05
N GLU A 192 16.92 17.23 -7.28
CA GLU A 192 16.30 17.16 -5.96
C GLU A 192 14.79 16.95 -6.01
N THR A 193 14.12 17.37 -7.09
CA THR A 193 12.67 17.22 -7.24
C THR A 193 12.29 15.80 -7.59
N THR A 194 11.33 15.25 -6.87
CA THR A 194 10.80 13.91 -7.09
C THR A 194 9.29 13.98 -7.25
N LEU A 195 8.69 12.96 -7.86
CA LEU A 195 7.24 12.83 -7.92
C LEU A 195 6.58 12.88 -6.53
N ASP A 196 7.23 12.29 -5.51
CA ASP A 196 6.73 12.32 -4.14
C ASP A 196 6.63 13.75 -3.59
N ILE A 197 7.58 14.62 -3.92
CA ILE A 197 7.55 16.05 -3.53
C ILE A 197 6.40 16.76 -4.24
N ASP A 198 6.22 16.54 -5.55
CA ASP A 198 5.15 17.19 -6.32
C ASP A 198 3.76 16.79 -5.82
N LEU A 199 3.56 15.50 -5.51
CA LEU A 199 2.33 15.01 -4.90
C LEU A 199 2.09 15.64 -3.51
N ALA A 200 3.14 15.73 -2.70
CA ALA A 200 3.05 16.37 -1.38
C ALA A 200 2.68 17.87 -1.49
N VAL A 201 3.27 18.58 -2.46
CA VAL A 201 2.95 19.99 -2.74
C VAL A 201 1.50 20.15 -3.22
N MET A 202 1.06 19.28 -4.14
CA MET A 202 -0.32 19.26 -4.61
C MET A 202 -1.31 19.05 -3.46
N LEU A 203 -1.07 18.05 -2.61
CA LEU A 203 -1.93 17.75 -1.45
C LEU A 203 -1.93 18.89 -0.42
N LYS A 204 -0.79 19.54 -0.23
CA LYS A 204 -0.68 20.73 0.62
C LYS A 204 -1.55 21.87 0.09
N ALA A 205 -1.48 22.18 -1.19
CA ALA A 205 -2.30 23.22 -1.83
C ALA A 205 -3.81 22.91 -1.73
N GLN A 206 -4.18 21.63 -1.76
CA GLN A 206 -5.57 21.16 -1.63
C GLN A 206 -6.07 21.04 -0.18
N ASN A 207 -5.31 21.45 0.83
CA ASN A 207 -5.62 21.27 2.25
C ASN A 207 -5.77 19.80 2.68
N LYS A 208 -5.10 18.88 2.00
CA LYS A 208 -5.15 17.43 2.23
C LYS A 208 -3.87 16.89 2.87
N ALA A 209 -2.80 17.66 2.95
CA ALA A 209 -1.60 17.33 3.71
C ALA A 209 -1.65 17.98 5.09
N PHE A 210 -1.26 17.21 6.13
CA PHE A 210 -1.19 17.68 7.52
C PHE A 210 0.27 17.89 7.98
N LYS A 211 1.16 16.95 7.65
CA LYS A 211 2.58 17.02 7.98
C LYS A 211 3.38 16.40 6.84
N ILE A 212 4.36 17.13 6.34
CA ILE A 212 5.30 16.67 5.32
C ILE A 212 6.68 16.78 5.92
N GLU A 213 7.40 15.68 6.02
CA GLU A 213 8.76 15.65 6.56
C GLU A 213 9.62 14.65 5.79
N LYS A 214 10.93 14.89 5.80
CA LYS A 214 11.89 13.93 5.25
C LYS A 214 12.03 12.77 6.22
N HIS A 215 11.69 11.58 5.78
CA HIS A 215 11.80 10.35 6.57
C HIS A 215 12.80 9.40 5.93
N THR A 216 13.81 8.98 6.69
CA THR A 216 14.80 8.00 6.23
C THR A 216 14.40 6.62 6.72
N HIS A 217 14.17 5.72 5.79
CA HIS A 217 13.81 4.33 6.10
C HIS A 217 14.55 3.36 5.18
N SER A 218 14.60 2.10 5.57
CA SER A 218 15.12 1.02 4.73
C SER A 218 14.20 0.80 3.52
N TYR A 219 14.78 0.67 2.34
CA TYR A 219 14.04 0.33 1.13
C TYR A 219 14.72 -0.85 0.42
N PRO A 220 13.99 -1.86 -0.06
CA PRO A 220 14.59 -3.00 -0.72
C PRO A 220 15.20 -2.61 -2.07
N HIS A 221 16.44 -3.03 -2.30
CA HIS A 221 17.16 -2.84 -3.54
C HIS A 221 17.43 -4.17 -4.23
N CYS A 222 17.49 -4.14 -5.55
CA CYS A 222 17.89 -5.30 -6.34
C CYS A 222 19.38 -5.59 -6.13
N TRP A 223 19.72 -6.76 -5.61
CA TRP A 223 21.10 -7.15 -5.31
C TRP A 223 22.05 -7.20 -6.53
N ARG A 224 21.52 -7.15 -7.77
CA ARG A 224 22.31 -7.13 -9.00
C ARG A 224 22.55 -5.74 -9.55
N THR A 225 21.55 -4.86 -9.46
CA THR A 225 21.56 -3.53 -10.10
C THR A 225 21.66 -2.40 -9.10
N ASP A 226 21.52 -2.72 -7.81
CA ASP A 226 21.42 -1.76 -6.70
C ASP A 226 20.32 -0.70 -6.88
N LYS A 227 19.36 -0.96 -7.79
CA LYS A 227 18.20 -0.09 -7.97
C LYS A 227 17.09 -0.46 -7.00
N PRO A 228 16.28 0.52 -6.53
CA PRO A 228 15.12 0.25 -5.70
C PRO A 228 14.17 -0.73 -6.39
N VAL A 229 13.59 -1.66 -5.62
CA VAL A 229 12.63 -2.64 -6.14
C VAL A 229 11.26 -1.99 -6.21
N LEU A 230 10.55 -2.18 -7.34
CA LEU A 230 9.15 -1.86 -7.47
C LEU A 230 8.32 -3.08 -7.08
N TYR A 231 7.46 -2.97 -6.05
CA TYR A 231 6.45 -3.97 -5.79
C TYR A 231 5.40 -3.88 -6.91
N TYR A 232 5.18 -4.99 -7.59
CA TYR A 232 4.34 -5.05 -8.78
C TYR A 232 3.56 -6.37 -8.84
N PRO A 233 2.25 -6.37 -9.09
CA PRO A 233 1.49 -7.60 -9.24
C PRO A 233 1.89 -8.32 -10.53
N LEU A 234 2.25 -9.57 -10.40
CA LEU A 234 2.62 -10.44 -11.52
C LEU A 234 1.76 -11.71 -11.50
N ASP A 235 1.18 -12.06 -12.62
CA ASP A 235 0.54 -13.36 -12.78
C ASP A 235 1.58 -14.45 -12.57
N SER A 236 1.28 -15.39 -11.68
CA SER A 236 2.22 -16.43 -11.27
C SER A 236 1.51 -17.76 -11.04
N TRP A 237 2.20 -18.85 -11.34
CA TRP A 237 1.75 -20.19 -11.04
C TRP A 237 2.16 -20.59 -9.63
N PHE A 238 1.21 -21.10 -8.85
CA PHE A 238 1.43 -21.55 -7.48
C PHE A 238 0.99 -23.01 -7.32
N ILE A 239 1.76 -23.78 -6.55
CA ILE A 239 1.28 -25.01 -5.97
C ILE A 239 0.67 -24.66 -4.60
N ARG A 240 -0.60 -25.05 -4.39
CA ARG A 240 -1.32 -24.82 -3.13
C ARG A 240 -0.82 -25.75 -2.03
N THR A 241 0.43 -25.56 -1.61
CA THR A 241 1.07 -26.39 -0.58
C THR A 241 0.42 -26.22 0.79
N THR A 242 -0.19 -25.06 1.06
CA THR A 242 -0.92 -24.78 2.30
C THR A 242 -2.11 -25.71 2.50
N ALA A 243 -2.71 -26.25 1.43
CA ALA A 243 -3.79 -27.24 1.53
C ALA A 243 -3.36 -28.56 2.21
N LEU A 244 -2.07 -28.86 2.21
CA LEU A 244 -1.50 -30.09 2.80
C LEU A 244 -0.67 -29.80 4.08
N ARG A 245 -0.59 -28.55 4.52
CA ARG A 245 0.29 -28.13 5.63
C ARG A 245 0.07 -28.97 6.90
N GLU A 246 -1.16 -29.04 7.38
CA GLU A 246 -1.48 -29.77 8.61
C GLU A 246 -1.11 -31.26 8.49
N ARG A 247 -1.43 -31.86 7.33
CA ARG A 247 -1.08 -33.27 7.09
C ARG A 247 0.43 -33.49 7.05
N MET A 248 1.21 -32.56 6.47
CA MET A 248 2.67 -32.64 6.47
C MET A 248 3.26 -32.48 7.87
N ILE A 249 2.70 -31.61 8.71
CA ILE A 249 3.10 -31.47 10.13
C ILE A 249 2.84 -32.76 10.89
N GLU A 250 1.68 -33.41 10.73
CA GLU A 250 1.38 -34.69 11.34
C GLU A 250 2.36 -35.78 10.90
N LEU A 251 2.60 -35.92 9.60
CA LEU A 251 3.54 -36.89 9.06
C LEU A 251 4.97 -36.63 9.52
N ASN A 252 5.41 -35.39 9.62
CA ASN A 252 6.71 -35.05 10.16
C ASN A 252 6.94 -35.62 11.58
N LYS A 253 5.91 -35.65 12.41
CA LYS A 253 5.99 -36.22 13.77
C LYS A 253 6.20 -37.72 13.78
N THR A 254 5.90 -38.43 12.70
CA THR A 254 6.09 -39.88 12.57
C THR A 254 7.51 -40.29 12.14
N ILE A 255 8.31 -39.30 11.66
CA ILE A 255 9.68 -39.54 11.18
C ILE A 255 10.65 -39.59 12.35
N ARG A 256 11.47 -40.60 12.39
CA ARG A 256 12.56 -40.72 13.39
C ARG A 256 13.77 -39.89 12.91
N TRP A 257 13.74 -38.61 13.21
CA TRP A 257 14.84 -37.68 12.86
C TRP A 257 16.11 -37.96 13.67
N LYS A 258 17.26 -37.81 13.00
CA LYS A 258 18.58 -37.83 13.64
C LYS A 258 19.43 -36.69 13.12
N PRO A 259 19.69 -35.65 13.91
CA PRO A 259 19.18 -35.43 15.28
C PRO A 259 17.69 -35.07 15.28
N GLU A 260 17.01 -35.32 16.40
CA GLU A 260 15.60 -35.05 16.61
C GLU A 260 15.25 -33.58 16.39
N SER A 261 16.17 -32.68 16.73
CA SER A 261 16.03 -31.23 16.52
C SER A 261 15.83 -30.82 15.06
N THR A 262 16.13 -31.66 14.08
CA THR A 262 15.82 -31.39 12.68
C THR A 262 14.30 -31.37 12.46
N GLY A 263 13.59 -32.33 12.97
CA GLY A 263 12.14 -32.46 12.82
C GLY A 263 11.34 -31.47 13.67
N THR A 264 11.77 -31.18 14.89
CA THR A 264 11.10 -30.26 15.81
C THR A 264 11.59 -28.80 15.64
N GLY A 265 12.78 -28.61 15.12
CA GLY A 265 13.41 -27.32 14.89
C GLY A 265 13.19 -26.78 13.47
N ARG A 266 14.27 -26.72 12.68
CA ARG A 266 14.28 -26.01 11.38
C ARG A 266 13.22 -26.53 10.41
N PHE A 267 13.09 -27.85 10.23
CA PHE A 267 12.14 -28.42 9.28
C PHE A 267 10.70 -28.31 9.79
N GLY A 268 10.45 -28.62 11.07
CA GLY A 268 9.12 -28.47 11.67
C GLY A 268 8.61 -27.03 11.62
N LYS A 269 9.44 -26.07 12.00
CA LYS A 269 9.10 -24.64 11.91
C LYS A 269 8.87 -24.16 10.47
N TRP A 270 9.60 -24.73 9.50
CA TRP A 270 9.36 -24.43 8.09
C TRP A 270 8.01 -24.97 7.63
N LEU A 271 7.59 -26.17 8.08
CA LEU A 271 6.26 -26.71 7.79
C LEU A 271 5.15 -25.88 8.43
N GLU A 272 5.34 -25.44 9.68
CA GLU A 272 4.37 -24.58 10.39
C GLU A 272 4.18 -23.23 9.67
N GLY A 273 5.25 -22.67 9.15
CA GLY A 273 5.26 -21.44 8.37
C GLY A 273 5.07 -21.62 6.86
N LEU A 274 4.59 -22.79 6.41
CA LEU A 274 4.46 -23.10 4.98
C LEU A 274 3.48 -22.14 4.29
N VAL A 275 3.93 -21.57 3.18
CA VAL A 275 3.13 -20.74 2.25
C VAL A 275 3.01 -21.46 0.92
N ASP A 276 2.07 -21.04 0.07
CA ASP A 276 1.94 -21.58 -1.29
C ASP A 276 3.22 -21.38 -2.10
N TRP A 277 3.60 -22.39 -2.85
CA TRP A 277 4.88 -22.41 -3.56
C TRP A 277 4.77 -21.72 -4.92
N ASN A 278 5.34 -20.53 -5.04
CA ASN A 278 5.45 -19.82 -6.30
C ASN A 278 6.49 -20.49 -7.23
N LEU A 279 6.02 -20.99 -8.36
CA LEU A 279 6.85 -21.65 -9.38
C LEU A 279 7.36 -20.67 -10.46
N SER A 280 6.66 -19.54 -10.66
CA SER A 280 6.96 -18.61 -11.75
C SER A 280 8.27 -17.86 -11.52
N ARG A 281 9.04 -17.69 -12.59
CA ARG A 281 10.25 -16.84 -12.62
C ARG A 281 10.27 -16.10 -13.95
N SER A 282 10.29 -14.76 -13.89
CA SER A 282 10.38 -13.90 -15.08
C SER A 282 11.84 -13.78 -15.54
N ARG A 283 12.38 -14.85 -16.13
CA ARG A 283 13.76 -14.92 -16.62
C ARG A 283 13.81 -15.59 -17.98
N PHE A 284 14.65 -15.09 -18.87
CA PHE A 284 14.89 -15.69 -20.19
C PHE A 284 15.65 -17.01 -20.14
N TRP A 285 16.42 -17.24 -19.08
CA TRP A 285 17.16 -18.48 -18.87
C TRP A 285 16.59 -19.24 -17.67
N GLY A 286 16.08 -20.44 -17.92
CA GLY A 286 15.52 -21.31 -16.91
C GLY A 286 14.84 -22.53 -17.53
N THR A 287 14.41 -23.46 -16.69
CA THR A 287 13.64 -24.64 -17.10
C THR A 287 12.18 -24.21 -17.33
N PRO A 288 11.59 -24.47 -18.52
CA PRO A 288 10.18 -24.26 -18.73
C PRO A 288 9.33 -25.10 -17.80
N LEU A 289 8.21 -24.55 -17.31
CA LEU A 289 7.25 -25.31 -16.53
C LEU A 289 6.30 -26.05 -17.46
N PRO A 290 6.24 -27.40 -17.41
CA PRO A 290 5.32 -28.19 -18.25
C PRO A 290 3.91 -28.16 -17.63
N VAL A 291 3.27 -27.00 -17.64
CA VAL A 291 1.91 -26.82 -17.10
C VAL A 291 0.91 -27.02 -18.20
N TRP A 292 -0.04 -27.93 -17.98
CA TRP A 292 -1.16 -28.22 -18.89
C TRP A 292 -2.44 -27.74 -18.22
N ALA A 293 -3.20 -26.90 -18.90
CA ALA A 293 -4.52 -26.43 -18.45
C ALA A 293 -5.60 -27.16 -19.26
N THR A 294 -6.66 -27.60 -18.58
CA THR A 294 -7.87 -28.21 -19.17
C THR A 294 -9.03 -27.25 -19.13
#